data_685cfb918f4ce5cef9bb48491dd835d5
#
_entry.id   685cfb918f4ce5cef9bb48491dd835d5
#
_cell.length_a   1.000
_cell.length_b   1.000
_cell.length_c   1.000
_cell.angle_alpha   90.00
_cell.angle_beta   90.00
_cell.angle_gamma   90.00
#
_symmetry.space_group_name_H-M   'P 1'
#
loop_
_entity.id
_entity.type
_entity.pdbx_description
1 polymer ?
#
loop_
_entity_poly.entity_id
_entity_poly.type
_entity_poly.pdbx_seq_one_letter_code
_entity_poly.pdbx_strand_id
1 'polypeptide(L)'
;LKGFEKRNVSSLSGGQQQRVAIARALAVKPRVLLLDEPLGALDLKLRKDMQSELKAIQQRLGITFIYVTHDQEEALSMSDTIVVMDGGVIQQIGSPTDIYNEPQNAFVADFIGESNIVDGVMLSDYNVEFQGMRCRCVDKGFGLNEPVDVVVRPEDIDMVPPGEGMLSGDVTSVTFKGVHYEIIVDIKGFKWMIQTTEKAEVGDRIGI
;
A
#
# COMPACT_ATOMS: atom_id res chain seq x y z
N LEU A 1 -20.45 -22.82 10.59
CA LEU A 1 -19.85 -24.06 11.14
C LEU A 1 -20.94 -25.08 11.57
N LYS A 2 -22.05 -25.17 10.81
CA LYS A 2 -23.12 -26.13 11.08
C LYS A 2 -22.55 -27.57 11.04
N GLY A 3 -22.84 -28.38 12.09
CA GLY A 3 -22.33 -29.76 12.23
C GLY A 3 -20.98 -29.86 12.96
N PHE A 4 -20.41 -28.73 13.43
CA PHE A 4 -19.14 -28.70 14.16
C PHE A 4 -19.30 -28.40 15.66
N GLU A 5 -20.51 -28.31 16.15
CA GLU A 5 -20.85 -27.80 17.49
C GLU A 5 -20.22 -28.62 18.63
N LYS A 6 -19.95 -29.91 18.39
CA LYS A 6 -19.36 -30.81 19.37
C LYS A 6 -17.88 -31.12 19.15
N ARG A 7 -17.25 -30.49 18.14
CA ARG A 7 -15.83 -30.72 17.86
C ARG A 7 -14.93 -29.95 18.81
N ASN A 8 -13.76 -30.54 19.07
CA ASN A 8 -12.74 -29.82 19.81
C ASN A 8 -12.23 -28.66 18.95
N VAL A 9 -12.07 -27.47 19.52
CA VAL A 9 -11.60 -26.28 18.83
C VAL A 9 -10.22 -26.51 18.17
N SER A 10 -9.34 -27.28 18.83
CA SER A 10 -8.01 -27.61 18.29
C SER A 10 -8.05 -28.49 17.02
N SER A 11 -9.19 -29.12 16.70
CA SER A 11 -9.36 -29.91 15.48
C SER A 11 -9.91 -29.10 14.30
N LEU A 12 -10.18 -27.82 14.50
CA LEU A 12 -10.65 -26.90 13.48
C LEU A 12 -9.47 -26.34 12.66
N SER A 13 -9.70 -26.03 11.38
CA SER A 13 -8.73 -25.29 10.58
C SER A 13 -8.56 -23.85 11.12
N GLY A 14 -7.45 -23.19 10.79
CA GLY A 14 -7.16 -21.84 11.24
C GLY A 14 -8.31 -20.85 10.94
N GLY A 15 -8.86 -20.86 9.72
CA GLY A 15 -10.01 -20.04 9.38
C GLY A 15 -11.30 -20.40 10.12
N GLN A 16 -11.49 -21.69 10.46
CA GLN A 16 -12.63 -22.09 11.29
C GLN A 16 -12.47 -21.61 12.74
N GLN A 17 -11.26 -21.69 13.30
CA GLN A 17 -10.95 -21.16 14.62
C GLN A 17 -11.18 -19.66 14.68
N GLN A 18 -10.74 -18.93 13.63
CA GLN A 18 -10.93 -17.49 13.51
C GLN A 18 -12.42 -17.11 13.49
N ARG A 19 -13.23 -17.79 12.68
CA ARG A 19 -14.70 -17.58 12.66
C ARG A 19 -15.34 -17.83 14.03
N VAL A 20 -14.89 -18.82 14.76
CA VAL A 20 -15.37 -19.10 16.13
C VAL A 20 -14.98 -17.99 17.08
N ALA A 21 -13.74 -17.47 17.01
CA ALA A 21 -13.26 -16.37 17.83
C ALA A 21 -14.08 -15.09 17.59
N ILE A 22 -14.31 -14.73 16.33
CA ILE A 22 -15.13 -13.57 15.94
C ILE A 22 -16.58 -13.76 16.39
N ALA A 23 -17.19 -14.92 16.16
CA ALA A 23 -18.54 -15.21 16.58
C ALA A 23 -18.71 -15.11 18.11
N ARG A 24 -17.71 -15.58 18.88
CA ARG A 24 -17.68 -15.45 20.35
C ARG A 24 -17.63 -13.98 20.77
N ALA A 25 -16.79 -13.17 20.13
CA ALA A 25 -16.67 -11.74 20.44
C ALA A 25 -17.96 -10.97 20.09
N LEU A 26 -18.65 -11.36 19.01
CA LEU A 26 -19.93 -10.75 18.60
C LEU A 26 -21.14 -11.19 19.42
N ALA A 27 -21.06 -12.34 20.13
CA ALA A 27 -22.19 -12.87 20.90
C ALA A 27 -22.67 -11.94 22.02
N VAL A 28 -21.78 -11.11 22.58
CA VAL A 28 -22.08 -10.10 23.61
C VAL A 28 -22.62 -8.78 23.03
N LYS A 29 -22.83 -8.69 21.71
CA LYS A 29 -23.31 -7.52 20.97
C LYS A 29 -22.51 -6.24 21.31
N PRO A 30 -21.19 -6.23 21.08
CA PRO A 30 -20.34 -5.10 21.38
C PRO A 30 -20.66 -3.91 20.45
N ARG A 31 -20.37 -2.69 20.88
CA ARG A 31 -20.39 -1.49 20.03
C ARG A 31 -19.09 -1.33 19.24
N VAL A 32 -17.99 -1.85 19.78
CA VAL A 32 -16.65 -1.82 19.18
C VAL A 32 -16.06 -3.22 19.24
N LEU A 33 -15.52 -3.70 18.13
CA LEU A 33 -14.80 -4.97 18.03
C LEU A 33 -13.31 -4.66 17.76
N LEU A 34 -12.44 -5.20 18.61
CA LEU A 34 -10.98 -5.10 18.44
C LEU A 34 -10.48 -6.37 17.77
N LEU A 35 -9.75 -6.21 16.67
CA LEU A 35 -9.18 -7.29 15.87
C LEU A 35 -7.67 -7.03 15.75
N ASP A 36 -6.88 -7.88 16.38
CA ASP A 36 -5.42 -7.80 16.36
C ASP A 36 -4.88 -8.89 15.43
N GLU A 37 -4.32 -8.49 14.29
CA GLU A 37 -3.81 -9.34 13.20
C GLU A 37 -4.71 -10.55 12.88
N PRO A 38 -6.03 -10.35 12.68
CA PRO A 38 -6.96 -11.47 12.66
C PRO A 38 -6.79 -12.42 11.47
N LEU A 39 -6.11 -12.00 10.40
CA LEU A 39 -5.96 -12.78 9.17
C LEU A 39 -4.52 -13.21 8.88
N GLY A 40 -3.54 -12.81 9.71
CA GLY A 40 -2.12 -13.04 9.47
C GLY A 40 -1.71 -14.52 9.33
N ALA A 41 -2.43 -15.43 9.99
CA ALA A 41 -2.13 -16.87 9.95
C ALA A 41 -2.84 -17.63 8.81
N LEU A 42 -3.58 -16.94 7.91
CA LEU A 42 -4.37 -17.56 6.85
C LEU A 42 -3.63 -17.53 5.52
N ASP A 43 -3.87 -18.55 4.69
CA ASP A 43 -3.44 -18.54 3.29
C ASP A 43 -4.16 -17.44 2.49
N LEU A 44 -3.58 -17.01 1.37
CA LEU A 44 -4.04 -15.87 0.59
C LEU A 44 -5.52 -15.96 0.18
N LYS A 45 -5.98 -17.14 -0.27
CA LYS A 45 -7.37 -17.31 -0.72
C LYS A 45 -8.35 -17.19 0.45
N LEU A 46 -8.05 -17.91 1.54
CA LEU A 46 -8.88 -17.89 2.74
C LEU A 46 -8.87 -16.50 3.40
N ARG A 47 -7.75 -15.76 3.32
CA ARG A 47 -7.62 -14.38 3.78
C ARG A 47 -8.60 -13.47 3.05
N LYS A 48 -8.61 -13.48 1.70
CA LYS A 48 -9.54 -12.68 0.87
C LYS A 48 -11.01 -13.01 1.13
N ASP A 49 -11.33 -14.28 1.31
CA ASP A 49 -12.70 -14.70 1.67
C ASP A 49 -13.10 -14.15 3.04
N MET A 50 -12.19 -14.21 4.03
CA MET A 50 -12.44 -13.69 5.38
C MET A 50 -12.52 -12.17 5.45
N GLN A 51 -11.73 -11.43 4.67
CA GLN A 51 -11.83 -9.97 4.54
C GLN A 51 -13.23 -9.57 4.08
N SER A 52 -13.73 -10.21 3.02
CA SER A 52 -15.08 -9.96 2.49
C SER A 52 -16.17 -10.29 3.52
N GLU A 53 -16.01 -11.41 4.24
CA GLU A 53 -16.96 -11.82 5.29
C GLU A 53 -16.97 -10.83 6.46
N LEU A 54 -15.79 -10.38 6.93
CA LEU A 54 -15.67 -9.39 8.01
C LEU A 54 -16.29 -8.04 7.64
N LYS A 55 -16.02 -7.55 6.43
CA LYS A 55 -16.62 -6.29 5.93
C LYS A 55 -18.14 -6.39 5.85
N ALA A 56 -18.68 -7.50 5.36
CA ALA A 56 -20.12 -7.75 5.31
C ALA A 56 -20.74 -7.82 6.74
N ILE A 57 -20.05 -8.42 7.70
CA ILE A 57 -20.50 -8.48 9.10
C ILE A 57 -20.54 -7.07 9.71
N GLN A 58 -19.45 -6.29 9.53
CA GLN A 58 -19.36 -4.92 10.03
C GLN A 58 -20.49 -4.05 9.50
N GLN A 59 -20.71 -4.06 8.19
CA GLN A 59 -21.78 -3.29 7.54
C GLN A 59 -23.18 -3.71 8.04
N ARG A 60 -23.44 -5.02 8.15
CA ARG A 60 -24.73 -5.54 8.59
C ARG A 60 -25.05 -5.21 10.04
N LEU A 61 -24.03 -5.20 10.90
CA LEU A 61 -24.21 -4.96 12.35
C LEU A 61 -24.10 -3.48 12.71
N GLY A 62 -23.49 -2.65 11.85
CA GLY A 62 -23.27 -1.23 12.08
C GLY A 62 -22.39 -0.93 13.30
N ILE A 63 -21.44 -1.84 13.61
CA ILE A 63 -20.52 -1.68 14.74
C ILE A 63 -19.15 -1.19 14.25
N THR A 64 -18.42 -0.52 15.13
CA THR A 64 -17.06 -0.07 14.83
C THR A 64 -16.06 -1.22 14.96
N PHE A 65 -15.25 -1.44 13.95
CA PHE A 65 -14.08 -2.32 14.01
C PHE A 65 -12.83 -1.47 14.22
N ILE A 66 -11.99 -1.86 15.17
CA ILE A 66 -10.59 -1.41 15.25
C ILE A 66 -9.76 -2.60 14.85
N TYR A 67 -9.09 -2.47 13.71
CA TYR A 67 -8.37 -3.53 13.03
C TYR A 67 -6.88 -3.21 13.00
N VAL A 68 -6.07 -4.02 13.67
CA VAL A 68 -4.61 -3.89 13.65
C VAL A 68 -4.05 -4.89 12.63
N THR A 69 -3.27 -4.42 11.70
CA THR A 69 -2.60 -5.24 10.69
C THR A 69 -1.27 -4.61 10.28
N HIS A 70 -0.36 -5.43 9.80
CA HIS A 70 0.84 -5.02 9.07
C HIS A 70 0.70 -5.23 7.55
N ASP A 71 -0.44 -5.76 7.09
CA ASP A 71 -0.74 -5.97 5.68
C ASP A 71 -1.40 -4.71 5.10
N GLN A 72 -0.70 -4.09 4.15
CA GLN A 72 -1.12 -2.83 3.52
C GLN A 72 -2.40 -3.02 2.69
N GLU A 73 -2.53 -4.16 1.97
CA GLU A 73 -3.73 -4.48 1.17
C GLU A 73 -4.97 -4.59 2.08
N GLU A 74 -4.81 -5.19 3.28
CA GLU A 74 -5.88 -5.24 4.27
C GLU A 74 -6.28 -3.85 4.75
N ALA A 75 -5.31 -3.02 5.12
CA ALA A 75 -5.57 -1.67 5.61
C ALA A 75 -6.30 -0.82 4.55
N LEU A 76 -5.81 -0.81 3.32
CA LEU A 76 -6.38 -0.02 2.23
C LEU A 76 -7.78 -0.50 1.79
N SER A 77 -8.01 -1.83 1.75
CA SER A 77 -9.26 -2.39 1.22
C SER A 77 -10.40 -2.47 2.23
N MET A 78 -10.08 -2.56 3.53
CA MET A 78 -11.08 -2.82 4.56
C MET A 78 -11.47 -1.61 5.38
N SER A 79 -10.60 -0.60 5.50
CA SER A 79 -10.78 0.52 6.43
C SER A 79 -11.55 1.69 5.80
N ASP A 80 -12.28 2.42 6.64
CA ASP A 80 -12.82 3.74 6.31
C ASP A 80 -11.83 4.84 6.73
N THR A 81 -11.03 4.56 7.77
CA THR A 81 -9.97 5.44 8.28
C THR A 81 -8.76 4.58 8.64
N ILE A 82 -7.59 5.00 8.20
CA ILE A 82 -6.29 4.38 8.51
C ILE A 82 -5.53 5.26 9.49
N VAL A 83 -4.89 4.64 10.45
CA VAL A 83 -3.92 5.26 11.36
C VAL A 83 -2.58 4.57 11.14
N VAL A 84 -1.64 5.27 10.52
CA VAL A 84 -0.26 4.78 10.35
C VAL A 84 0.54 5.13 11.60
N MET A 85 1.22 4.14 12.15
CA MET A 85 2.02 4.29 13.38
C MET A 85 3.43 3.76 13.19
N ASP A 86 4.40 4.44 13.78
CA ASP A 86 5.79 4.00 13.90
C ASP A 86 6.31 4.29 15.29
N GLY A 87 6.99 3.31 15.91
CA GLY A 87 7.58 3.47 17.26
C GLY A 87 6.57 3.91 18.34
N GLY A 88 5.29 3.62 18.20
CA GLY A 88 4.23 4.06 19.11
C GLY A 88 3.73 5.49 18.88
N VAL A 89 4.21 6.16 17.83
CA VAL A 89 3.81 7.51 17.43
C VAL A 89 2.94 7.45 16.18
N ILE A 90 1.85 8.22 16.16
CA ILE A 90 1.00 8.34 14.98
C ILE A 90 1.74 9.20 13.93
N GLN A 91 1.93 8.64 12.75
CA GLN A 91 2.57 9.30 11.61
C GLN A 91 1.53 10.02 10.73
N GLN A 92 0.40 9.38 10.49
CA GLN A 92 -0.69 9.98 9.70
C GLN A 92 -2.02 9.31 10.03
N ILE A 93 -3.12 10.08 9.91
CA ILE A 93 -4.50 9.60 9.97
C ILE A 93 -5.22 10.14 8.73
N GLY A 94 -5.92 9.26 8.00
CA GLY A 94 -6.66 9.66 6.81
C GLY A 94 -7.52 8.54 6.24
N SER A 95 -8.23 8.84 5.17
CA SER A 95 -8.87 7.80 4.36
C SER A 95 -7.80 6.96 3.64
N PRO A 96 -8.13 5.73 3.18
CA PRO A 96 -7.20 4.94 2.38
C PRO A 96 -6.61 5.72 1.20
N THR A 97 -7.43 6.50 0.51
CA THR A 97 -7.01 7.31 -0.63
C THR A 97 -6.03 8.42 -0.23
N ASP A 98 -6.31 9.12 0.88
CA ASP A 98 -5.42 10.18 1.36
C ASP A 98 -4.06 9.64 1.80
N ILE A 99 -4.06 8.49 2.53
CA ILE A 99 -2.83 7.85 3.00
C ILE A 99 -1.95 7.40 1.83
N TYR A 100 -2.56 6.90 0.75
CA TYR A 100 -1.84 6.41 -0.43
C TYR A 100 -1.34 7.54 -1.33
N ASN A 101 -2.21 8.52 -1.64
CA ASN A 101 -1.94 9.57 -2.61
C ASN A 101 -1.23 10.78 -2.01
N GLU A 102 -1.46 11.10 -0.73
CA GLU A 102 -0.92 12.28 -0.05
C GLU A 102 -0.21 11.88 1.26
N PRO A 103 0.85 11.02 1.20
CA PRO A 103 1.60 10.64 2.39
C PRO A 103 2.30 11.86 3.00
N GLN A 104 2.20 12.04 4.33
CA GLN A 104 2.78 13.20 5.03
C GLN A 104 4.30 13.14 5.20
N ASN A 105 4.90 11.96 5.01
CA ASN A 105 6.35 11.77 5.07
C ASN A 105 6.77 10.51 4.30
N ALA A 106 8.08 10.38 4.05
CA ALA A 106 8.68 9.25 3.34
C ALA A 106 8.37 7.88 3.99
N PHE A 107 8.29 7.83 5.33
CA PHE A 107 7.93 6.59 6.03
C PHE A 107 6.53 6.11 5.65
N VAL A 108 5.53 7.00 5.65
CA VAL A 108 4.16 6.64 5.28
C VAL A 108 4.10 6.21 3.82
N ALA A 109 4.80 6.93 2.92
CA ALA A 109 4.85 6.61 1.51
C ALA A 109 5.38 5.20 1.24
N ASP A 110 6.52 4.86 1.86
CA ASP A 110 7.19 3.56 1.71
C ASP A 110 6.43 2.44 2.44
N PHE A 111 5.85 2.75 3.60
CA PHE A 111 5.12 1.76 4.40
C PHE A 111 3.80 1.32 3.74
N ILE A 112 3.09 2.21 3.02
CA ILE A 112 1.75 1.91 2.48
C ILE A 112 1.77 1.34 1.06
N GLY A 113 2.89 1.39 0.37
CA GLY A 113 3.07 0.87 -0.99
C GLY A 113 4.46 1.14 -1.52
N GLU A 114 4.84 0.38 -2.52
CA GLU A 114 6.10 0.59 -3.24
C GLU A 114 6.19 2.04 -3.74
N SER A 115 7.37 2.65 -3.58
CA SER A 115 7.56 4.07 -3.92
C SER A 115 8.97 4.33 -4.41
N ASN A 116 9.09 5.19 -5.42
CA ASN A 116 10.35 5.85 -5.74
C ASN A 116 10.39 7.15 -4.94
N ILE A 117 11.28 7.22 -3.94
CA ILE A 117 11.45 8.41 -3.10
C ILE A 117 12.77 9.05 -3.45
N VAL A 118 12.73 10.27 -3.95
CA VAL A 118 13.92 11.01 -4.41
C VAL A 118 13.97 12.40 -3.78
N ASP A 119 15.19 12.85 -3.46
CA ASP A 119 15.41 14.21 -3.00
C ASP A 119 14.97 15.21 -4.07
N GLY A 120 14.22 16.22 -3.66
CA GLY A 120 13.74 17.30 -4.51
C GLY A 120 13.68 18.63 -3.79
N VAL A 121 13.28 19.65 -4.52
CA VAL A 121 13.13 21.01 -4.02
C VAL A 121 11.83 21.62 -4.55
N MET A 122 10.97 22.09 -3.66
CA MET A 122 9.77 22.84 -4.04
C MET A 122 10.16 24.21 -4.53
N LEU A 123 9.95 24.47 -5.83
CA LEU A 123 10.24 25.78 -6.44
C LEU A 123 9.13 26.80 -6.15
N SER A 124 7.91 26.35 -6.10
CA SER A 124 6.68 27.09 -5.78
C SER A 124 5.54 26.11 -5.61
N ASP A 125 4.36 26.57 -5.20
CA ASP A 125 3.15 25.74 -5.20
C ASP A 125 2.99 25.02 -6.55
N TYR A 126 2.76 23.71 -6.48
CA TYR A 126 2.55 22.82 -7.63
C TYR A 126 3.75 22.64 -8.57
N ASN A 127 4.97 23.05 -8.18
CA ASN A 127 6.18 22.92 -8.98
C ASN A 127 7.35 22.43 -8.13
N VAL A 128 7.89 21.30 -8.50
CA VAL A 128 9.02 20.63 -7.84
C VAL A 128 10.14 20.39 -8.81
N GLU A 129 11.38 20.45 -8.33
CA GLU A 129 12.58 20.06 -9.09
C GLU A 129 13.23 18.84 -8.40
N PHE A 130 13.47 17.79 -9.15
CA PHE A 130 14.20 16.61 -8.71
C PHE A 130 14.97 15.99 -9.89
N GLN A 131 16.11 15.35 -9.64
CA GLN A 131 16.97 14.75 -10.68
C GLN A 131 17.35 15.72 -11.83
N GLY A 132 17.27 17.04 -11.59
CA GLY A 132 17.53 18.08 -12.60
C GLY A 132 16.34 18.38 -13.52
N MET A 133 15.16 17.85 -13.21
CA MET A 133 13.92 18.08 -13.94
C MET A 133 12.96 18.95 -13.13
N ARG A 134 12.16 19.74 -13.85
CA ARG A 134 11.07 20.52 -13.26
C ARG A 134 9.74 19.89 -13.64
N CYS A 135 9.00 19.48 -12.62
CA CYS A 135 7.73 18.80 -12.77
C CYS A 135 6.60 19.56 -12.05
N ARG A 136 5.39 19.36 -12.55
CA ARG A 136 4.19 19.73 -11.79
C ARG A 136 3.92 18.66 -10.73
N CYS A 137 3.55 19.10 -9.53
CA CYS A 137 3.08 18.24 -8.45
C CYS A 137 1.69 18.69 -7.98
N VAL A 138 1.11 17.96 -7.03
CA VAL A 138 -0.21 18.30 -6.47
C VAL A 138 -0.12 19.14 -5.20
N ASP A 139 1.09 19.30 -4.66
CA ASP A 139 1.34 19.88 -3.36
C ASP A 139 1.51 21.40 -3.40
N LYS A 140 1.18 22.03 -2.28
CA LYS A 140 1.29 23.48 -2.06
C LYS A 140 1.56 23.81 -0.59
N GLY A 141 1.96 25.05 -0.32
CA GLY A 141 2.15 25.57 1.04
C GLY A 141 3.56 25.31 1.60
N PHE A 142 4.48 24.84 0.76
CA PHE A 142 5.90 24.75 1.08
C PHE A 142 6.61 26.09 0.90
N GLY A 143 7.74 26.26 1.59
CA GLY A 143 8.60 27.42 1.39
C GLY A 143 9.28 27.43 0.01
N LEU A 144 9.74 28.61 -0.42
CA LEU A 144 10.49 28.73 -1.66
C LEU A 144 11.83 28.01 -1.55
N ASN A 145 12.12 27.11 -2.48
CA ASN A 145 13.30 26.23 -2.49
C ASN A 145 13.41 25.34 -1.24
N GLU A 146 12.29 24.94 -0.68
CA GLU A 146 12.27 24.01 0.45
C GLU A 146 12.66 22.59 -0.01
N PRO A 147 13.63 21.94 0.67
CA PRO A 147 13.96 20.53 0.41
C PRO A 147 12.77 19.63 0.77
N VAL A 148 12.46 18.68 -0.11
CA VAL A 148 11.35 17.75 0.06
C VAL A 148 11.72 16.34 -0.45
N ASP A 149 11.06 15.34 0.10
CA ASP A 149 11.04 14.00 -0.47
C ASP A 149 9.95 13.95 -1.56
N VAL A 150 10.34 13.71 -2.80
CA VAL A 150 9.41 13.54 -3.91
C VAL A 150 9.05 12.07 -4.04
N VAL A 151 7.77 11.76 -3.90
CA VAL A 151 7.24 10.40 -4.02
C VAL A 151 6.65 10.22 -5.41
N VAL A 152 7.16 9.23 -6.15
CA VAL A 152 6.63 8.82 -7.46
C VAL A 152 6.24 7.35 -7.38
N ARG A 153 4.97 7.05 -7.61
CA ARG A 153 4.49 5.67 -7.58
C ARG A 153 4.98 4.89 -8.80
N PRO A 154 5.37 3.62 -8.64
CA PRO A 154 5.87 2.81 -9.75
C PRO A 154 4.87 2.63 -10.90
N GLU A 155 3.58 2.60 -10.60
CA GLU A 155 2.49 2.50 -11.57
C GLU A 155 2.21 3.79 -12.35
N ASP A 156 2.71 4.93 -11.87
CA ASP A 156 2.53 6.24 -12.51
C ASP A 156 3.67 6.56 -13.50
N ILE A 157 4.61 5.64 -13.66
CA ILE A 157 5.75 5.81 -14.56
C ILE A 157 5.49 5.07 -15.86
N ASP A 158 5.40 5.83 -16.94
CA ASP A 158 5.30 5.27 -18.30
C ASP A 158 6.68 4.98 -18.88
N MET A 159 6.84 3.83 -19.55
CA MET A 159 8.01 3.54 -20.35
C MET A 159 7.85 4.11 -21.75
N VAL A 160 8.88 4.79 -22.24
CA VAL A 160 8.92 5.37 -23.59
C VAL A 160 10.27 5.06 -24.28
N PRO A 161 10.37 5.24 -25.60
CA PRO A 161 11.67 5.12 -26.28
C PRO A 161 12.74 6.02 -25.69
N PRO A 162 14.02 5.61 -25.75
CA PRO A 162 15.10 6.42 -25.23
C PRO A 162 15.14 7.82 -25.87
N GLY A 163 15.14 8.86 -25.02
CA GLY A 163 15.17 10.27 -25.44
C GLY A 163 13.80 10.91 -25.66
N GLU A 164 12.68 10.16 -25.53
CA GLU A 164 11.33 10.71 -25.53
C GLU A 164 10.82 11.00 -24.11
N GLY A 165 11.38 10.32 -23.09
CA GLY A 165 11.04 10.54 -21.68
C GLY A 165 11.79 11.71 -21.04
N MET A 166 11.41 12.02 -19.82
CA MET A 166 12.06 13.05 -19.00
C MET A 166 13.44 12.58 -18.50
N LEU A 167 13.57 11.28 -18.24
CA LEU A 167 14.80 10.61 -17.85
C LEU A 167 15.07 9.42 -18.80
N SER A 168 16.30 8.95 -18.84
CA SER A 168 16.65 7.73 -19.58
C SER A 168 17.69 6.93 -18.80
N GLY A 169 17.51 5.63 -18.76
CA GLY A 169 18.39 4.71 -18.04
C GLY A 169 18.42 3.32 -18.63
N ASP A 170 19.19 2.46 -17.98
CA ASP A 170 19.39 1.09 -18.40
C ASP A 170 18.60 0.14 -17.49
N VAL A 171 17.84 -0.79 -18.07
CA VAL A 171 17.08 -1.80 -17.35
C VAL A 171 18.03 -2.78 -16.68
N THR A 172 17.97 -2.88 -15.36
CA THR A 172 18.85 -3.75 -14.55
C THR A 172 18.13 -5.00 -14.01
N SER A 173 16.81 -4.96 -13.92
CA SER A 173 16.01 -6.11 -13.46
C SER A 173 14.62 -6.07 -14.08
N VAL A 174 14.08 -7.26 -14.38
CA VAL A 174 12.69 -7.45 -14.85
C VAL A 174 12.11 -8.65 -14.12
N THR A 175 11.02 -8.45 -13.38
CA THR A 175 10.35 -9.51 -12.62
C THR A 175 8.88 -9.54 -12.99
N PHE A 176 8.36 -10.69 -13.45
CA PHE A 176 6.95 -10.87 -13.72
C PHE A 176 6.18 -11.24 -12.43
N LYS A 177 5.20 -10.46 -12.06
CA LYS A 177 4.36 -10.63 -10.84
C LYS A 177 2.97 -11.23 -11.13
N GLY A 178 2.74 -11.76 -12.33
CA GLY A 178 1.48 -12.39 -12.73
C GLY A 178 0.55 -11.47 -13.50
N VAL A 179 0.37 -10.22 -13.09
CA VAL A 179 -0.51 -9.23 -13.75
C VAL A 179 0.27 -8.05 -14.34
N HIS A 180 1.46 -7.78 -13.82
CA HIS A 180 2.37 -6.73 -14.27
C HIS A 180 3.82 -7.19 -14.18
N TYR A 181 4.73 -6.42 -14.76
CA TYR A 181 6.16 -6.51 -14.56
C TYR A 181 6.60 -5.44 -13.57
N GLU A 182 7.50 -5.81 -12.65
CA GLU A 182 8.34 -4.87 -11.92
C GLU A 182 9.67 -4.74 -12.66
N ILE A 183 9.97 -3.54 -13.11
CA ILE A 183 11.16 -3.22 -13.88
C ILE A 183 12.00 -2.24 -13.08
N ILE A 184 13.28 -2.55 -12.89
CA ILE A 184 14.23 -1.64 -12.24
C ILE A 184 15.12 -1.02 -13.32
N VAL A 185 15.12 0.32 -13.36
CA VAL A 185 15.91 1.13 -14.29
C VAL A 185 16.94 1.93 -13.51
N ASP A 186 18.21 1.76 -13.83
CA ASP A 186 19.27 2.59 -13.24
C ASP A 186 19.40 3.90 -14.03
N ILE A 187 19.15 5.00 -13.33
CA ILE A 187 19.29 6.35 -13.88
C ILE A 187 20.27 7.12 -13.00
N LYS A 188 21.48 7.31 -13.46
CA LYS A 188 22.53 8.06 -12.74
C LYS A 188 22.77 7.52 -11.31
N GLY A 189 22.62 6.21 -11.10
CA GLY A 189 22.83 5.55 -9.81
C GLY A 189 21.59 5.46 -8.91
N PHE A 190 20.46 6.09 -9.28
CA PHE A 190 19.19 5.86 -8.63
C PHE A 190 18.42 4.76 -9.37
N LYS A 191 17.88 3.80 -8.60
CA LYS A 191 17.14 2.65 -9.14
C LYS A 191 15.65 2.96 -9.11
N TRP A 192 15.12 3.36 -10.25
CA TRP A 192 13.70 3.57 -10.42
C TRP A 192 12.97 2.24 -10.57
N MET A 193 11.94 2.04 -9.77
CA MET A 193 11.00 0.93 -9.92
C MET A 193 9.83 1.39 -10.79
N ILE A 194 9.44 0.56 -11.75
CA ILE A 194 8.29 0.76 -12.64
C ILE A 194 7.39 -0.46 -12.53
N GLN A 195 6.10 -0.25 -12.42
CA GLN A 195 5.08 -1.30 -12.52
C GLN A 195 4.27 -1.09 -13.80
N THR A 196 4.40 -2.01 -14.75
CA THR A 196 3.77 -1.89 -16.07
C THR A 196 3.34 -3.23 -16.63
N THR A 197 2.40 -3.23 -17.56
CA THR A 197 2.03 -4.41 -18.35
C THR A 197 2.92 -4.61 -19.57
N GLU A 198 3.74 -3.62 -19.91
CA GLU A 198 4.68 -3.69 -21.01
C GLU A 198 5.92 -4.49 -20.62
N LYS A 199 6.55 -5.15 -21.62
CA LYS A 199 7.74 -5.97 -21.40
C LYS A 199 8.99 -5.20 -21.82
N ALA A 200 10.02 -5.25 -20.97
CA ALA A 200 11.40 -4.87 -21.33
C ALA A 200 12.34 -6.04 -21.06
N GLU A 201 13.58 -5.94 -21.51
CA GLU A 201 14.65 -6.91 -21.24
C GLU A 201 15.78 -6.25 -20.46
N VAL A 202 16.48 -7.06 -19.65
CA VAL A 202 17.67 -6.56 -18.93
C VAL A 202 18.72 -6.13 -19.94
N GLY A 203 19.21 -4.92 -19.81
CA GLY A 203 20.16 -4.28 -20.73
C GLY A 203 19.51 -3.35 -21.75
N ASP A 204 18.19 -3.33 -21.84
CA ASP A 204 17.49 -2.32 -22.66
C ASP A 204 17.75 -0.93 -22.09
N ARG A 205 17.87 0.04 -22.99
CA ARG A 205 17.86 1.46 -22.64
C ARG A 205 16.48 2.04 -22.91
N ILE A 206 15.85 2.60 -21.89
CA ILE A 206 14.50 3.16 -21.99
C ILE A 206 14.44 4.60 -21.48
N GLY A 207 13.41 5.32 -21.89
CA GLY A 207 12.97 6.58 -21.30
C GLY A 207 11.86 6.37 -20.27
N ILE A 208 11.74 7.27 -19.30
CA ILE A 208 10.64 7.33 -18.36
C ILE A 208 10.20 8.77 -18.17
#